data_bf17ce0446f6efd6a7505ddf71c1ce2c
#
_entry.id   bf17ce0446f6efd6a7505ddf71c1ce2c
#
_cell.length_a   1.000
_cell.length_b   1.000
_cell.length_c   1.000
_cell.angle_alpha   90.00
_cell.angle_beta   90.00
_cell.angle_gamma   90.00
#
_symmetry.space_group_name_H-M   'P 1'
#
loop_
_entity.id
_entity.type
_entity.pdbx_description
1 polymer ?
#
loop_
_entity_poly.entity_id
_entity_poly.type
_entity_poly.pdbx_seq_one_letter_code
_entity_poly.pdbx_strand_id
1 'polypeptide(L)'
;MTADADAPAPLPDELSAGGRAVRAWLLSTARAVAAYTRLEIREAPTEVCPPPALVVANHGFGGLFDLNVFALAETFRRLGLPTDEPAVFLTHQLAWTMGVGPLLEPAGFLPAGHDSAARGFAGGRYVIVLPGGDVEAAKPWPERNRVKFAGRTGFARLAIEHGVPIVPVVVIGTGESLLVLSDGQGIARRLGIDRLLRNKTFPITLSVPWGLNAGLVGVLPYLPLPSKLTVAVLDPVEPKPAETPAALAARVHAVMQAAADRMAAGRRILLG
;
A
#
# COMPACT_ATOMS: atom_id res chain seq x y z
N MET A 1 30.70 18.99 18.00
CA MET A 1 29.25 19.05 17.84
C MET A 1 28.98 19.65 16.47
N THR A 2 29.20 18.84 15.42
CA THR A 2 28.95 19.19 14.02
C THR A 2 27.52 18.80 13.71
N ALA A 3 26.66 19.80 13.52
CA ALA A 3 25.29 19.58 13.05
C ALA A 3 25.35 18.82 11.73
N ASP A 4 24.55 17.76 11.65
CA ASP A 4 24.33 16.93 10.47
C ASP A 4 23.74 17.81 9.35
N ALA A 5 24.62 18.33 8.50
CA ALA A 5 24.25 19.25 7.41
C ALA A 5 23.54 18.53 6.24
N ASP A 6 23.24 17.23 6.38
CA ASP A 6 22.72 16.37 5.30
C ASP A 6 21.36 15.72 5.62
N ALA A 7 20.69 16.14 6.70
CA ALA A 7 19.34 15.64 6.99
C ALA A 7 18.34 16.28 6.01
N PRO A 8 17.52 15.47 5.30
CA PRO A 8 16.53 15.98 4.37
C PRO A 8 15.53 16.89 5.10
N ALA A 9 15.22 18.04 4.50
CA ALA A 9 14.26 18.97 5.10
C ALA A 9 12.92 18.28 5.37
N PRO A 10 12.32 18.47 6.56
CA PRO A 10 11.04 17.89 6.91
C PRO A 10 9.95 18.36 5.94
N LEU A 11 8.89 17.58 5.85
CA LEU A 11 7.71 17.98 5.08
C LEU A 11 7.00 19.13 5.79
N PRO A 12 6.32 20.04 5.05
CA PRO A 12 5.53 21.10 5.65
C PRO A 12 4.51 20.52 6.65
N ASP A 13 4.34 21.18 7.80
CA ASP A 13 3.37 20.76 8.82
C ASP A 13 1.93 20.93 8.32
N GLU A 14 1.69 21.89 7.43
CA GLU A 14 0.38 22.16 6.86
C GLU A 14 0.32 21.81 5.36
N LEU A 15 -0.80 21.19 4.95
CA LEU A 15 -1.10 20.98 3.55
C LEU A 15 -1.41 22.30 2.85
N SER A 16 -0.96 22.44 1.61
CA SER A 16 -1.42 23.51 0.72
C SER A 16 -2.95 23.41 0.49
N ALA A 17 -3.56 24.46 0.00
CA ALA A 17 -4.99 24.44 -0.37
C ALA A 17 -5.32 23.30 -1.35
N GLY A 18 -4.46 23.08 -2.35
CA GLY A 18 -4.57 21.95 -3.28
C GLY A 18 -4.44 20.59 -2.59
N GLY A 19 -3.49 20.46 -1.67
CA GLY A 19 -3.29 19.24 -0.88
C GLY A 19 -4.50 18.92 -0.02
N ARG A 20 -5.10 19.93 0.62
CA ARG A 20 -6.35 19.76 1.38
C ARG A 20 -7.51 19.30 0.49
N ALA A 21 -7.64 19.85 -0.70
CA ALA A 21 -8.69 19.44 -1.64
C ALA A 21 -8.52 17.99 -2.12
N VAL A 22 -7.31 17.60 -2.52
CA VAL A 22 -6.99 16.21 -2.93
C VAL A 22 -7.25 15.25 -1.79
N ARG A 23 -6.86 15.61 -0.57
CA ARG A 23 -7.09 14.80 0.61
C ARG A 23 -8.58 14.67 0.95
N ALA A 24 -9.34 15.76 0.92
CA ALA A 24 -10.79 15.73 1.15
C ALA A 24 -11.47 14.80 0.13
N TRP A 25 -11.05 14.85 -1.13
CA TRP A 25 -11.49 13.92 -2.17
C TRP A 25 -11.11 12.48 -1.84
N LEU A 26 -9.85 12.22 -1.45
CA LEU A 26 -9.37 10.88 -1.06
C LEU A 26 -10.21 10.31 0.09
N LEU A 27 -10.44 11.09 1.16
CA LEU A 27 -11.20 10.64 2.32
C LEU A 27 -12.69 10.43 2.00
N SER A 28 -13.29 11.26 1.16
CA SER A 28 -14.68 11.06 0.72
C SER A 28 -14.80 9.80 -0.15
N THR A 29 -13.86 9.57 -1.05
CA THR A 29 -13.79 8.37 -1.88
C THR A 29 -13.55 7.13 -1.02
N ALA A 30 -12.67 7.20 -0.01
CA ALA A 30 -12.41 6.11 0.93
C ALA A 30 -13.70 5.70 1.69
N ARG A 31 -14.50 6.66 2.14
CA ARG A 31 -15.81 6.38 2.77
C ARG A 31 -16.78 5.70 1.81
N ALA A 32 -16.87 6.17 0.58
CA ALA A 32 -17.73 5.59 -0.44
C ALA A 32 -17.29 4.16 -0.80
N VAL A 33 -15.99 3.94 -0.98
CA VAL A 33 -15.40 2.61 -1.20
C VAL A 33 -15.68 1.69 -0.02
N ALA A 34 -15.49 2.17 1.21
CA ALA A 34 -15.74 1.38 2.42
C ALA A 34 -17.22 0.97 2.55
N ALA A 35 -18.15 1.86 2.22
CA ALA A 35 -19.58 1.56 2.19
C ALA A 35 -19.89 0.54 1.10
N TYR A 36 -19.41 0.76 -0.11
CA TYR A 36 -19.62 -0.14 -1.25
C TYR A 36 -19.07 -1.55 -1.01
N THR A 37 -17.89 -1.63 -0.40
CA THR A 37 -17.21 -2.89 -0.10
C THR A 37 -17.53 -3.43 1.29
N ARG A 38 -18.40 -2.82 2.06
CA ARG A 38 -18.77 -3.24 3.42
C ARG A 38 -17.53 -3.48 4.30
N LEU A 39 -16.57 -2.53 4.25
CA LEU A 39 -15.29 -2.62 4.93
C LEU A 39 -15.48 -2.87 6.44
N GLU A 40 -14.83 -3.92 6.94
CA GLU A 40 -14.81 -4.33 8.35
C GLU A 40 -13.36 -4.34 8.86
N ILE A 41 -13.11 -3.70 9.99
CA ILE A 41 -11.86 -3.87 10.75
C ILE A 41 -12.10 -5.04 11.69
N ARG A 42 -11.45 -6.18 11.43
CA ARG A 42 -11.63 -7.42 12.20
C ARG A 42 -10.65 -7.54 13.36
N GLU A 43 -9.44 -7.06 13.15
CA GLU A 43 -8.39 -7.07 14.17
C GLU A 43 -7.76 -5.68 14.24
N ALA A 44 -7.61 -5.14 15.43
CA ALA A 44 -6.83 -3.92 15.69
C ALA A 44 -6.29 -4.00 17.12
N PRO A 45 -5.09 -3.47 17.39
CA PRO A 45 -4.58 -3.35 18.75
C PRO A 45 -5.43 -2.34 19.54
N THR A 46 -5.45 -2.48 20.87
CA THR A 46 -6.18 -1.55 21.75
C THR A 46 -5.66 -0.11 21.60
N GLU A 47 -4.35 0.03 21.42
CA GLU A 47 -3.68 1.28 21.12
C GLU A 47 -2.86 1.10 19.85
N VAL A 48 -3.12 1.93 18.85
CA VAL A 48 -2.31 1.92 17.63
C VAL A 48 -0.97 2.59 17.92
N CYS A 49 0.11 1.93 17.50
CA CYS A 49 1.46 2.47 17.64
C CYS A 49 1.52 3.92 17.10
N PRO A 50 1.97 4.89 17.91
CA PRO A 50 2.04 6.28 17.47
C PRO A 50 3.14 6.51 16.43
N PRO A 51 3.05 7.59 15.62
CA PRO A 51 4.15 7.99 14.75
C PRO A 51 5.35 8.55 15.56
N PRO A 52 6.59 8.51 15.01
CA PRO A 52 6.93 8.00 13.69
C PRO A 52 6.92 6.46 13.64
N ALA A 53 6.26 5.91 12.64
CA ALA A 53 6.21 4.47 12.41
C ALA A 53 6.10 4.16 10.91
N LEU A 54 6.59 2.98 10.51
CA LEU A 54 6.46 2.49 9.15
C LEU A 54 5.26 1.56 9.03
N VAL A 55 4.22 1.99 8.33
CA VAL A 55 3.08 1.13 8.01
C VAL A 55 3.39 0.28 6.78
N VAL A 56 3.32 -1.02 6.93
CA VAL A 56 3.54 -1.98 5.84
C VAL A 56 2.23 -2.68 5.53
N ALA A 57 1.71 -2.47 4.32
CA ALA A 57 0.47 -3.10 3.88
C ALA A 57 0.68 -3.98 2.64
N ASN A 58 -0.19 -4.98 2.46
CA ASN A 58 -0.23 -5.77 1.24
C ASN A 58 -0.97 -5.02 0.11
N HIS A 59 -0.67 -5.37 -1.14
CA HIS A 59 -1.43 -4.91 -2.29
C HIS A 59 -2.63 -5.81 -2.60
N GLY A 60 -3.75 -5.15 -2.97
CA GLY A 60 -4.75 -5.74 -3.84
C GLY A 60 -4.36 -5.56 -5.32
N PHE A 61 -5.31 -5.49 -6.24
CA PHE A 61 -4.98 -5.05 -7.59
C PHE A 61 -4.64 -3.55 -7.56
N GLY A 62 -3.38 -3.25 -7.87
CA GLY A 62 -2.89 -1.88 -7.94
C GLY A 62 -3.02 -1.34 -9.37
N GLY A 63 -4.09 -0.68 -9.65
CA GLY A 63 -4.23 0.19 -10.80
C GLY A 63 -4.21 1.64 -10.38
N LEU A 64 -4.74 2.51 -11.21
CA LEU A 64 -4.87 3.94 -10.93
C LEU A 64 -5.69 4.20 -9.64
N PHE A 65 -6.60 3.28 -9.30
CA PHE A 65 -7.42 3.31 -8.08
C PHE A 65 -7.20 2.04 -7.26
N ASP A 66 -6.16 2.04 -6.44
CA ASP A 66 -5.88 0.93 -5.53
C ASP A 66 -6.85 0.95 -4.34
N LEU A 67 -7.71 -0.08 -4.26
CA LEU A 67 -8.67 -0.22 -3.17
C LEU A 67 -8.00 -0.33 -1.79
N ASN A 68 -6.75 -0.81 -1.72
CA ASN A 68 -6.02 -0.89 -0.46
C ASN A 68 -5.68 0.49 0.09
N VAL A 69 -5.36 1.46 -0.77
CA VAL A 69 -5.10 2.85 -0.34
C VAL A 69 -6.36 3.44 0.31
N PHE A 70 -7.52 3.25 -0.31
CA PHE A 70 -8.80 3.72 0.25
C PHE A 70 -9.18 2.97 1.52
N ALA A 71 -8.94 1.64 1.58
CA ALA A 71 -9.17 0.85 2.77
C ALA A 71 -8.28 1.30 3.94
N LEU A 72 -7.01 1.59 3.70
CA LEU A 72 -6.08 2.12 4.71
C LEU A 72 -6.53 3.50 5.22
N ALA A 73 -6.87 4.43 4.31
CA ALA A 73 -7.32 5.76 4.68
C ALA A 73 -8.58 5.72 5.57
N GLU A 74 -9.56 4.89 5.21
CA GLU A 74 -10.78 4.74 6.01
C GLU A 74 -10.52 4.00 7.33
N THR A 75 -9.62 3.00 7.33
CA THR A 75 -9.23 2.29 8.55
C THR A 75 -8.58 3.25 9.55
N PHE A 76 -7.63 4.08 9.10
CA PHE A 76 -6.97 5.07 9.95
C PHE A 76 -7.97 6.07 10.53
N ARG A 77 -8.90 6.57 9.71
CA ARG A 77 -9.96 7.44 10.18
C ARG A 77 -10.84 6.78 11.26
N ARG A 78 -11.23 5.51 11.08
CA ARG A 78 -12.07 4.77 12.05
C ARG A 78 -11.35 4.48 13.37
N LEU A 79 -10.04 4.32 13.30
CA LEU A 79 -9.20 4.13 14.49
C LEU A 79 -8.82 5.45 15.19
N GLY A 80 -9.33 6.58 14.72
CA GLY A 80 -9.06 7.89 15.32
C GLY A 80 -7.62 8.37 15.13
N LEU A 81 -6.89 7.81 14.16
CA LEU A 81 -5.54 8.29 13.87
C LEU A 81 -5.58 9.68 13.25
N PRO A 82 -4.53 10.51 13.48
CA PRO A 82 -4.49 11.86 12.96
C PRO A 82 -4.73 11.87 11.45
N THR A 83 -5.84 12.43 11.04
CA THR A 83 -6.13 12.65 9.63
C THR A 83 -5.76 14.07 9.20
N ASP A 84 -5.33 14.93 10.10
CA ASP A 84 -4.95 16.33 9.83
C ASP A 84 -3.48 16.45 9.45
N GLU A 85 -2.64 15.57 9.96
CA GLU A 85 -1.27 15.41 9.53
C GLU A 85 -1.18 14.33 8.45
N PRO A 86 -0.70 14.65 7.26
CA PRO A 86 -0.67 13.68 6.18
C PRO A 86 0.37 12.60 6.46
N ALA A 87 -0.07 11.34 6.53
CA ALA A 87 0.85 10.23 6.38
C ALA A 87 1.58 10.32 5.03
N VAL A 88 2.82 9.89 4.99
CA VAL A 88 3.61 9.82 3.76
C VAL A 88 3.36 8.49 3.07
N PHE A 89 2.74 8.52 1.90
CA PHE A 89 2.57 7.33 1.05
C PHE A 89 3.74 7.21 0.07
N LEU A 90 4.55 6.16 0.21
CA LEU A 90 5.61 5.85 -0.73
C LEU A 90 5.02 5.20 -1.98
N THR A 91 4.98 5.95 -3.07
CA THR A 91 4.29 5.59 -4.30
C THR A 91 5.29 5.25 -5.40
N HIS A 92 4.94 4.29 -6.26
CA HIS A 92 5.79 3.88 -7.37
C HIS A 92 6.07 5.05 -8.32
N GLN A 93 7.31 5.14 -8.82
CA GLN A 93 7.77 6.21 -9.73
C GLN A 93 6.90 6.36 -11.00
N LEU A 94 6.16 5.32 -11.38
CA LEU A 94 5.26 5.35 -12.54
C LEU A 94 4.21 6.49 -12.43
N ALA A 95 3.75 6.85 -11.23
CA ALA A 95 2.83 7.96 -11.03
C ALA A 95 3.41 9.30 -11.55
N TRP A 96 4.72 9.52 -11.35
CA TRP A 96 5.42 10.71 -11.87
C TRP A 96 5.68 10.60 -13.36
N THR A 97 6.04 9.43 -13.85
CA THR A 97 6.20 9.17 -15.29
C THR A 97 4.89 9.43 -16.07
N MET A 98 3.74 9.12 -15.46
CA MET A 98 2.42 9.37 -16.03
C MET A 98 1.90 10.80 -15.79
N GLY A 99 2.66 11.66 -15.11
CA GLY A 99 2.27 13.04 -14.82
C GLY A 99 1.25 13.22 -13.70
N VAL A 100 0.87 12.14 -12.99
CA VAL A 100 -0.10 12.19 -11.89
C VAL A 100 0.57 12.55 -10.56
N GLY A 101 1.86 12.22 -10.41
CA GLY A 101 2.62 12.44 -9.18
C GLY A 101 2.50 13.86 -8.60
N PRO A 102 2.73 14.93 -9.37
CA PRO A 102 2.64 16.31 -8.88
C PRO A 102 1.26 16.70 -8.32
N LEU A 103 0.18 16.02 -8.76
CA LEU A 103 -1.16 16.25 -8.23
C LEU A 103 -1.37 15.55 -6.88
N LEU A 104 -0.66 14.45 -6.65
CA LEU A 104 -0.77 13.64 -5.43
C LEU A 104 0.21 14.09 -4.34
N GLU A 105 1.36 14.64 -4.74
CA GLU A 105 2.42 15.07 -3.82
C GLU A 105 1.94 16.01 -2.71
N PRO A 106 1.11 17.03 -2.99
CA PRO A 106 0.58 17.91 -1.95
C PRO A 106 -0.32 17.21 -0.92
N ALA A 107 -0.78 15.97 -1.19
CA ALA A 107 -1.58 15.16 -0.27
C ALA A 107 -0.73 14.11 0.49
N GLY A 108 0.60 14.16 0.37
CA GLY A 108 1.51 13.27 1.08
C GLY A 108 1.96 12.04 0.30
N PHE A 109 1.62 11.93 -0.99
CA PHE A 109 2.14 10.85 -1.84
C PHE A 109 3.50 11.26 -2.40
N LEU A 110 4.55 10.52 -2.05
CA LEU A 110 5.91 10.83 -2.47
C LEU A 110 6.52 9.66 -3.26
N PRO A 111 7.51 9.93 -4.14
CA PRO A 111 8.24 8.88 -4.81
C PRO A 111 8.84 7.90 -3.79
N ALA A 112 8.68 6.59 -4.02
CA ALA A 112 9.26 5.59 -3.14
C ALA A 112 10.78 5.67 -3.16
N GLY A 113 11.36 6.02 -2.02
CA GLY A 113 12.81 6.20 -1.85
C GLY A 113 13.18 6.50 -0.41
N HIS A 114 14.47 6.41 -0.11
CA HIS A 114 15.02 6.68 1.23
C HIS A 114 14.73 8.13 1.65
N ASP A 115 14.97 9.11 0.80
CA ASP A 115 14.79 10.54 1.11
C ASP A 115 13.34 10.87 1.47
N SER A 116 12.38 10.31 0.73
CA SER A 116 10.95 10.51 0.99
C SER A 116 10.55 9.91 2.35
N ALA A 117 11.07 8.72 2.67
CA ALA A 117 10.83 8.08 3.96
C ALA A 117 11.47 8.85 5.10
N ALA A 118 12.74 9.25 4.95
CA ALA A 118 13.48 10.03 5.93
C ALA A 118 12.77 11.34 6.27
N ARG A 119 12.25 12.07 5.26
CA ARG A 119 11.46 13.29 5.45
C ARG A 119 10.18 13.02 6.25
N GLY A 120 9.50 11.90 6.00
CA GLY A 120 8.33 11.50 6.74
C GLY A 120 8.63 11.23 8.21
N PHE A 121 9.66 10.44 8.49
CA PHE A 121 10.07 10.11 9.86
C PHE A 121 10.60 11.32 10.62
N ALA A 122 11.39 12.19 9.97
CA ALA A 122 11.88 13.42 10.57
C ALA A 122 10.74 14.39 10.96
N GLY A 123 9.63 14.36 10.21
CA GLY A 123 8.41 15.09 10.54
C GLY A 123 7.50 14.38 11.55
N GLY A 124 7.94 13.29 12.20
CA GLY A 124 7.14 12.56 13.18
C GLY A 124 5.89 11.87 12.58
N ARG A 125 5.93 11.47 11.32
CA ARG A 125 4.73 10.99 10.59
C ARG A 125 4.74 9.48 10.39
N TYR A 126 3.56 8.94 10.09
CA TYR A 126 3.49 7.60 9.50
C TYR A 126 4.03 7.63 8.08
N VAL A 127 4.90 6.67 7.77
CA VAL A 127 5.33 6.38 6.40
C VAL A 127 4.67 5.08 5.97
N ILE A 128 3.95 5.10 4.85
CA ILE A 128 3.16 3.95 4.38
C ILE A 128 3.79 3.40 3.12
N VAL A 129 4.01 2.09 3.10
CA VAL A 129 4.57 1.39 1.95
C VAL A 129 3.83 0.07 1.70
N LEU A 130 3.63 -0.25 0.43
CA LEU A 130 3.14 -1.53 -0.03
C LEU A 130 4.28 -2.24 -0.78
N PRO A 131 5.11 -3.05 -0.07
CA PRO A 131 6.40 -3.51 -0.61
C PRO A 131 6.28 -4.46 -1.80
N GLY A 132 5.16 -5.19 -1.88
CA GLY A 132 4.90 -6.13 -2.97
C GLY A 132 4.85 -5.49 -4.35
N GLY A 133 4.44 -4.21 -4.42
CA GLY A 133 4.38 -3.41 -5.64
C GLY A 133 3.64 -4.12 -6.76
N ASP A 134 4.12 -3.96 -7.99
CA ASP A 134 3.55 -4.51 -9.22
C ASP A 134 3.33 -6.03 -9.18
N VAL A 135 4.26 -6.78 -8.61
CA VAL A 135 4.18 -8.26 -8.54
C VAL A 135 3.04 -8.72 -7.63
N GLU A 136 2.87 -8.05 -6.48
CA GLU A 136 1.77 -8.37 -5.58
C GLU A 136 0.44 -7.83 -6.10
N ALA A 137 0.46 -6.64 -6.65
CA ALA A 137 -0.72 -6.00 -7.22
C ALA A 137 -1.36 -6.83 -8.33
N ALA A 138 -0.55 -7.45 -9.20
CA ALA A 138 -1.02 -8.26 -10.32
C ALA A 138 -1.14 -9.76 -10.00
N LYS A 139 -1.16 -10.15 -8.72
CA LYS A 139 -1.23 -11.59 -8.35
C LYS A 139 -2.48 -12.26 -8.91
N PRO A 140 -2.34 -13.46 -9.49
CA PRO A 140 -3.47 -14.20 -10.04
C PRO A 140 -4.51 -14.58 -8.99
N TRP A 141 -5.74 -14.78 -9.41
CA TRP A 141 -6.89 -15.14 -8.57
C TRP A 141 -6.64 -16.22 -7.51
N PRO A 142 -5.94 -17.35 -7.80
CA PRO A 142 -5.65 -18.35 -6.78
C PRO A 142 -4.79 -17.82 -5.63
N GLU A 143 -4.01 -16.78 -5.87
CA GLU A 143 -3.10 -16.17 -4.90
C GLU A 143 -3.65 -14.89 -4.25
N ARG A 144 -4.93 -14.57 -4.48
CA ARG A 144 -5.56 -13.29 -4.05
C ARG A 144 -5.40 -12.95 -2.57
N ASN A 145 -5.24 -13.96 -1.71
CA ASN A 145 -5.02 -13.80 -0.27
C ASN A 145 -3.56 -13.99 0.16
N ARG A 146 -2.62 -14.12 -0.80
CA ARG A 146 -1.19 -14.22 -0.51
C ARG A 146 -0.57 -12.84 -0.35
N VAL A 147 0.26 -12.68 0.68
CA VAL A 147 1.14 -11.54 0.86
C VAL A 147 2.43 -11.81 0.09
N LYS A 148 2.86 -10.89 -0.75
CA LYS A 148 4.04 -11.08 -1.62
C LYS A 148 4.94 -9.85 -1.61
N PHE A 149 6.04 -9.90 -0.88
CA PHE A 149 7.05 -8.83 -0.93
C PHE A 149 8.00 -8.94 -2.14
N ALA A 150 7.90 -10.00 -2.92
CA ALA A 150 8.71 -10.24 -4.12
C ALA A 150 10.24 -10.09 -3.87
N GLY A 151 10.72 -10.50 -2.70
CA GLY A 151 12.12 -10.38 -2.29
C GLY A 151 12.57 -8.96 -1.90
N ARG A 152 11.65 -8.01 -1.86
CA ARG A 152 11.97 -6.62 -1.47
C ARG A 152 12.14 -6.50 0.04
N THR A 153 13.28 -5.96 0.46
CA THR A 153 13.65 -5.77 1.87
C THR A 153 13.91 -4.30 2.21
N GLY A 154 13.70 -3.39 1.24
CA GLY A 154 13.98 -1.96 1.41
C GLY A 154 13.20 -1.32 2.55
N PHE A 155 11.94 -1.71 2.76
CA PHE A 155 11.12 -1.23 3.86
C PHE A 155 11.69 -1.63 5.24
N ALA A 156 12.19 -2.86 5.36
CA ALA A 156 12.81 -3.34 6.59
C ALA A 156 14.14 -2.63 6.85
N ARG A 157 14.89 -2.31 5.80
CA ARG A 157 16.10 -1.49 5.92
C ARG A 157 15.76 -0.10 6.46
N LEU A 158 14.73 0.58 5.91
CA LEU A 158 14.27 1.88 6.40
C LEU A 158 13.91 1.84 7.89
N ALA A 159 13.17 0.81 8.33
CA ALA A 159 12.79 0.68 9.74
C ALA A 159 14.03 0.52 10.65
N ILE A 160 15.03 -0.28 10.22
CA ILE A 160 16.29 -0.48 10.98
C ILE A 160 17.10 0.83 11.02
N GLU A 161 17.28 1.49 9.88
CA GLU A 161 18.11 2.71 9.77
C GLU A 161 17.54 3.88 10.60
N HIS A 162 16.21 3.99 10.66
CA HIS A 162 15.55 5.06 11.40
C HIS A 162 15.11 4.65 12.82
N GLY A 163 15.31 3.39 13.22
CA GLY A 163 14.92 2.91 14.54
C GLY A 163 13.40 3.01 14.80
N VAL A 164 12.57 2.85 13.77
CA VAL A 164 11.11 2.98 13.88
C VAL A 164 10.44 1.61 13.83
N PRO A 165 9.31 1.42 14.57
CA PRO A 165 8.52 0.22 14.49
C PRO A 165 7.84 0.06 13.12
N ILE A 166 7.60 -1.19 12.74
CA ILE A 166 6.75 -1.53 11.59
C ILE A 166 5.37 -1.90 12.09
N VAL A 167 4.34 -1.20 11.61
CA VAL A 167 2.93 -1.55 11.84
C VAL A 167 2.41 -2.31 10.62
N PRO A 168 2.26 -3.65 10.71
CA PRO A 168 1.75 -4.43 9.60
C PRO A 168 0.24 -4.25 9.49
N VAL A 169 -0.25 -4.03 8.27
CA VAL A 169 -1.69 -3.95 7.97
C VAL A 169 -2.01 -4.91 6.84
N VAL A 170 -3.03 -5.73 7.03
CA VAL A 170 -3.47 -6.71 6.05
C VAL A 170 -4.89 -6.40 5.59
N VAL A 171 -5.08 -6.28 4.29
CA VAL A 171 -6.39 -6.10 3.66
C VAL A 171 -6.67 -7.29 2.75
N ILE A 172 -7.76 -8.01 3.01
CA ILE A 172 -8.24 -9.06 2.12
C ILE A 172 -9.59 -8.68 1.51
N GLY A 173 -9.93 -9.35 0.39
CA GLY A 173 -11.11 -9.04 -0.41
C GLY A 173 -10.81 -8.18 -1.62
N THR A 174 -9.76 -7.35 -1.60
CA THR A 174 -9.36 -6.55 -2.76
C THR A 174 -8.98 -7.41 -3.97
N GLY A 175 -8.34 -8.54 -3.75
CA GLY A 175 -8.06 -9.52 -4.82
C GLY A 175 -9.31 -10.26 -5.35
N GLU A 176 -10.49 -10.05 -4.75
CA GLU A 176 -11.77 -10.55 -5.24
C GLU A 176 -12.53 -9.50 -6.06
N SER A 177 -12.11 -8.24 -5.99
CA SER A 177 -12.76 -7.14 -6.71
C SER A 177 -12.48 -7.11 -8.20
N LEU A 178 -11.45 -7.84 -8.64
CA LEU A 178 -11.05 -7.98 -10.04
C LEU A 178 -10.54 -9.40 -10.28
N LEU A 179 -10.99 -10.04 -11.37
CA LEU A 179 -10.50 -11.35 -11.74
C LEU A 179 -9.19 -11.23 -12.54
N VAL A 180 -8.07 -11.47 -11.87
CA VAL A 180 -6.76 -11.57 -12.51
C VAL A 180 -6.51 -13.02 -12.91
N LEU A 181 -6.45 -13.28 -14.21
CA LEU A 181 -6.23 -14.62 -14.77
C LEU A 181 -4.75 -14.99 -14.78
N SER A 182 -3.89 -14.01 -15.08
CA SER A 182 -2.43 -14.16 -15.11
C SER A 182 -1.75 -12.83 -14.80
N ASP A 183 -0.61 -12.88 -14.13
CA ASP A 183 0.24 -11.69 -13.88
C ASP A 183 0.97 -11.22 -15.16
N GLY A 184 1.03 -12.06 -16.20
CA GLY A 184 1.63 -11.74 -17.49
C GLY A 184 3.13 -11.42 -17.44
N GLN A 185 3.89 -11.86 -16.43
CA GLN A 185 5.33 -11.58 -16.31
C GLN A 185 6.13 -12.04 -17.54
N GLY A 186 5.74 -13.19 -18.14
CA GLY A 186 6.35 -13.67 -19.38
C GLY A 186 6.15 -12.72 -20.56
N ILE A 187 4.95 -12.14 -20.66
CA ILE A 187 4.59 -11.15 -21.68
C ILE A 187 5.36 -9.84 -21.44
N ALA A 188 5.37 -9.35 -20.20
CA ALA A 188 6.09 -8.14 -19.83
C ALA A 188 7.57 -8.20 -20.22
N ARG A 189 8.23 -9.32 -19.93
CA ARG A 189 9.64 -9.56 -20.33
C ARG A 189 9.83 -9.62 -21.85
N ARG A 190 8.95 -10.33 -22.58
CA ARG A 190 9.05 -10.44 -24.04
C ARG A 190 8.86 -9.11 -24.76
N LEU A 191 8.00 -8.24 -24.21
CA LEU A 191 7.72 -6.91 -24.74
C LEU A 191 8.69 -5.83 -24.21
N GLY A 192 9.61 -6.17 -23.30
CA GLY A 192 10.55 -5.21 -22.70
C GLY A 192 9.90 -4.19 -21.76
N ILE A 193 8.64 -4.43 -21.34
CA ILE A 193 7.88 -3.54 -20.42
C ILE A 193 8.59 -3.42 -19.08
N ASP A 194 9.20 -4.51 -18.62
CA ASP A 194 9.98 -4.57 -17.38
C ASP A 194 11.15 -3.59 -17.37
N ARG A 195 11.77 -3.36 -18.52
CA ARG A 195 12.89 -2.41 -18.68
C ARG A 195 12.42 -1.00 -18.93
N LEU A 196 11.40 -0.82 -19.78
CA LEU A 196 10.90 0.50 -20.20
C LEU A 196 10.13 1.21 -19.07
N LEU A 197 9.22 0.50 -18.40
CA LEU A 197 8.33 1.07 -17.39
C LEU A 197 8.70 0.64 -15.96
N ARG A 198 9.76 -0.17 -15.79
CA ARG A 198 10.13 -0.80 -14.50
C ARG A 198 8.97 -1.57 -13.87
N ASN A 199 8.06 -2.09 -14.71
CA ASN A 199 6.92 -2.87 -14.31
C ASN A 199 7.10 -4.32 -14.78
N LYS A 200 7.20 -5.27 -13.84
CA LYS A 200 7.46 -6.68 -14.13
C LYS A 200 6.23 -7.45 -14.59
N THR A 201 5.05 -6.83 -14.60
CA THR A 201 3.78 -7.49 -14.86
C THR A 201 3.04 -6.86 -16.03
N PHE A 202 2.26 -7.68 -16.74
CA PHE A 202 1.32 -7.26 -17.78
C PHE A 202 0.04 -8.08 -17.62
N PRO A 203 -0.79 -7.78 -16.60
CA PRO A 203 -1.83 -8.68 -16.15
C PRO A 203 -2.91 -8.89 -17.21
N ILE A 204 -3.34 -10.16 -17.33
CA ILE A 204 -4.53 -10.54 -18.09
C ILE A 204 -5.70 -10.59 -17.10
N THR A 205 -6.72 -9.78 -17.35
CA THR A 205 -7.84 -9.59 -16.44
C THR A 205 -9.19 -9.71 -17.14
N LEU A 206 -10.21 -10.09 -16.37
CA LEU A 206 -11.61 -9.92 -16.74
C LEU A 206 -12.21 -8.83 -15.85
N SER A 207 -12.67 -7.75 -16.46
CA SER A 207 -13.11 -6.54 -15.75
C SER A 207 -14.32 -5.87 -16.40
N VAL A 208 -15.03 -5.05 -15.65
CA VAL A 208 -16.12 -4.22 -16.15
C VAL A 208 -15.59 -2.78 -16.28
N PRO A 209 -15.76 -2.09 -17.41
CA PRO A 209 -16.50 -2.49 -18.62
C PRO A 209 -15.64 -3.21 -19.69
N TRP A 210 -14.35 -3.44 -19.44
CA TRP A 210 -13.34 -3.78 -20.45
C TRP A 210 -13.37 -5.25 -20.91
N GLY A 211 -14.16 -6.12 -20.27
CA GLY A 211 -14.16 -7.55 -20.56
C GLY A 211 -12.80 -8.21 -20.33
N LEU A 212 -12.47 -9.20 -21.15
CA LEU A 212 -11.15 -9.84 -21.16
C LEU A 212 -10.15 -8.89 -21.82
N ASN A 213 -9.14 -8.51 -21.08
CA ASN A 213 -8.12 -7.56 -21.54
C ASN A 213 -6.74 -7.86 -20.94
N ALA A 214 -5.70 -7.26 -21.52
CA ALA A 214 -4.31 -7.37 -21.06
C ALA A 214 -3.74 -5.98 -20.85
N GLY A 215 -3.29 -5.68 -19.63
CA GLY A 215 -2.64 -4.43 -19.22
C GLY A 215 -3.54 -3.20 -19.09
N LEU A 216 -4.75 -3.18 -19.65
CA LEU A 216 -5.62 -2.00 -19.67
C LEU A 216 -6.03 -1.54 -18.29
N VAL A 217 -6.39 -2.46 -17.41
CA VAL A 217 -6.91 -2.15 -16.06
C VAL A 217 -5.83 -1.53 -15.15
N GLY A 218 -4.56 -1.67 -15.50
CA GLY A 218 -3.48 -0.97 -14.81
C GLY A 218 -3.47 0.54 -15.02
N VAL A 219 -4.00 1.01 -16.16
CA VAL A 219 -3.99 2.42 -16.58
C VAL A 219 -5.37 3.04 -16.75
N LEU A 220 -6.41 2.24 -16.95
CA LEU A 220 -7.78 2.69 -17.09
C LEU A 220 -8.61 2.32 -15.86
N PRO A 221 -9.55 3.17 -15.45
CA PRO A 221 -10.45 2.85 -14.35
C PRO A 221 -11.34 1.66 -14.71
N TYR A 222 -11.64 0.82 -13.74
CA TYR A 222 -12.59 -0.28 -13.86
C TYR A 222 -13.60 -0.22 -12.72
N LEU A 223 -14.75 -0.87 -12.88
CA LEU A 223 -15.71 -1.03 -11.80
C LEU A 223 -15.31 -2.25 -10.96
N PRO A 224 -14.84 -2.06 -9.72
CA PRO A 224 -14.51 -3.19 -8.87
C PRO A 224 -15.77 -3.99 -8.49
N LEU A 225 -15.69 -5.30 -8.42
CA LEU A 225 -16.77 -6.12 -7.88
C LEU A 225 -16.98 -5.77 -6.39
N PRO A 226 -18.23 -5.84 -5.88
CA PRO A 226 -18.57 -5.44 -4.50
C PRO A 226 -18.10 -6.46 -3.47
N SER A 227 -16.80 -6.74 -3.47
CA SER A 227 -16.20 -7.65 -2.50
C SER A 227 -16.15 -7.01 -1.12
N LYS A 228 -16.49 -7.77 -0.08
CA LYS A 228 -16.33 -7.30 1.30
C LYS A 228 -14.84 -7.18 1.62
N LEU A 229 -14.40 -5.99 2.02
CA LEU A 229 -13.03 -5.78 2.48
C LEU A 229 -12.93 -6.05 3.98
N THR A 230 -11.92 -6.79 4.36
CA THR A 230 -11.62 -7.09 5.76
C THR A 230 -10.20 -6.65 6.06
N VAL A 231 -10.02 -5.89 7.13
CA VAL A 231 -8.75 -5.30 7.53
C VAL A 231 -8.31 -5.84 8.89
N ALA A 232 -7.03 -6.15 9.01
CA ALA A 232 -6.35 -6.38 10.27
C ALA A 232 -5.20 -5.38 10.41
N VAL A 233 -5.19 -4.61 11.49
CA VAL A 233 -4.03 -3.83 11.95
C VAL A 233 -3.37 -4.66 13.03
N LEU A 234 -2.10 -5.01 12.84
CA LEU A 234 -1.40 -5.94 13.72
C LEU A 234 -0.51 -5.17 14.71
N ASP A 235 -0.10 -5.86 15.76
CA ASP A 235 0.85 -5.32 16.73
C ASP A 235 2.15 -4.91 16.03
N PRO A 236 2.81 -3.84 16.50
CA PRO A 236 4.04 -3.36 15.90
C PRO A 236 5.17 -4.38 15.99
N VAL A 237 5.95 -4.47 14.92
CA VAL A 237 7.14 -5.31 14.84
C VAL A 237 8.38 -4.44 14.97
N GLU A 238 9.01 -4.49 16.14
CA GLU A 238 10.24 -3.73 16.41
C GLU A 238 11.44 -4.38 15.71
N PRO A 239 12.35 -3.58 15.08
CA PRO A 239 13.66 -4.07 14.68
C PRO A 239 14.45 -4.54 15.89
N LYS A 240 15.10 -5.70 15.81
CA LYS A 240 15.96 -6.22 16.88
C LYS A 240 17.41 -5.76 16.69
N PRO A 241 18.19 -5.67 17.77
CA PRO A 241 19.63 -5.39 17.66
C PRO A 241 20.33 -6.35 16.70
N ALA A 242 21.13 -5.82 15.79
CA ALA A 242 21.87 -6.57 14.75
C ALA A 242 21.00 -7.42 13.81
N GLU A 243 19.70 -7.18 13.73
CA GLU A 243 18.82 -7.87 12.79
C GLU A 243 19.08 -7.42 11.36
N THR A 244 19.13 -8.36 10.43
CA THR A 244 19.27 -8.03 9.01
C THR A 244 17.94 -7.59 8.41
N PRO A 245 17.92 -6.72 7.36
CA PRO A 245 16.69 -6.37 6.67
C PRO A 245 15.91 -7.57 6.13
N ALA A 246 16.61 -8.63 5.73
CA ALA A 246 15.97 -9.86 5.25
C ALA A 246 15.25 -10.62 6.38
N ALA A 247 15.86 -10.69 7.58
CA ALA A 247 15.25 -11.33 8.74
C ALA A 247 14.01 -10.56 9.23
N LEU A 248 14.11 -9.24 9.34
CA LEU A 248 12.96 -8.40 9.71
C LEU A 248 11.84 -8.50 8.68
N ALA A 249 12.16 -8.45 7.38
CA ALA A 249 11.17 -8.61 6.32
C ALA A 249 10.46 -9.98 6.38
N ALA A 250 11.21 -11.05 6.69
CA ALA A 250 10.63 -12.38 6.85
C ALA A 250 9.67 -12.46 8.06
N ARG A 251 10.03 -11.84 9.20
CA ARG A 251 9.14 -11.77 10.38
C ARG A 251 7.84 -11.00 10.05
N VAL A 252 7.96 -9.84 9.42
CA VAL A 252 6.80 -9.03 9.02
C VAL A 252 5.92 -9.81 8.04
N HIS A 253 6.53 -10.47 7.04
CA HIS A 253 5.80 -11.31 6.09
C HIS A 253 5.04 -12.45 6.82
N ALA A 254 5.68 -13.14 7.75
CA ALA A 254 5.08 -14.25 8.48
C ALA A 254 3.83 -13.82 9.27
N VAL A 255 3.89 -12.71 10.01
CA VAL A 255 2.73 -12.22 10.78
C VAL A 255 1.61 -11.74 9.87
N MET A 256 1.94 -11.08 8.76
CA MET A 256 0.96 -10.63 7.76
C MET A 256 0.29 -11.80 7.04
N GLN A 257 1.05 -12.82 6.63
CA GLN A 257 0.47 -14.00 5.98
C GLN A 257 -0.42 -14.78 6.94
N ALA A 258 -0.02 -14.96 8.19
CA ALA A 258 -0.83 -15.62 9.21
C ALA A 258 -2.16 -14.87 9.42
N ALA A 259 -2.17 -13.55 9.47
CA ALA A 259 -3.38 -12.75 9.55
C ALA A 259 -4.26 -12.90 8.30
N ALA A 260 -3.66 -12.87 7.11
CA ALA A 260 -4.36 -13.09 5.85
C ALA A 260 -5.05 -14.48 5.84
N ASP A 261 -4.34 -15.52 6.26
CA ASP A 261 -4.85 -16.90 6.32
C ASP A 261 -6.02 -17.01 7.32
N ARG A 262 -5.90 -16.40 8.51
CA ARG A 262 -7.01 -16.36 9.50
C ARG A 262 -8.24 -15.65 8.94
N MET A 263 -8.07 -14.50 8.31
CA MET A 263 -9.18 -13.74 7.73
C MET A 263 -9.80 -14.41 6.50
N ALA A 264 -9.01 -15.21 5.76
CA ALA A 264 -9.47 -15.94 4.59
C ALA A 264 -10.20 -17.26 4.97
N ALA A 265 -9.96 -17.79 6.18
CA ALA A 265 -10.59 -19.02 6.63
C ALA A 265 -12.12 -18.88 6.70
N GLY A 266 -12.83 -19.76 5.99
CA GLY A 266 -14.29 -19.75 5.92
C GLY A 266 -14.91 -18.59 5.13
N ARG A 267 -14.08 -17.73 4.52
CA ARG A 267 -14.53 -16.58 3.74
C ARG A 267 -15.27 -17.02 2.48
N ARG A 268 -16.46 -16.45 2.26
CA ARG A 268 -17.22 -16.60 1.00
C ARG A 268 -16.76 -15.52 0.02
N ILE A 269 -16.46 -15.93 -1.21
CA ILE A 269 -16.07 -14.98 -2.27
C ILE A 269 -17.10 -13.86 -2.39
N LEU A 270 -16.65 -12.63 -2.45
CA LEU A 270 -17.40 -11.37 -2.46
C LEU A 270 -18.19 -11.06 -1.17
N LEU A 271 -18.63 -12.05 -0.43
CA LEU A 271 -19.52 -11.84 0.73
C LEU A 271 -18.74 -11.65 2.04
N GLY A 272 -17.56 -12.24 2.13
CA GLY A 272 -16.72 -12.20 3.35
C GLY A 272 -16.95 -13.37 4.28
#